data_9d182f851ee6ad5e4d001d7ed72d97c1
#
_entry.id   9d182f851ee6ad5e4d001d7ed72d97c1
#
_cell.length_a   1.000
_cell.length_b   1.000
_cell.length_c   1.000
_cell.angle_alpha   90.00
_cell.angle_beta   90.00
_cell.angle_gamma   90.00
#
_symmetry.space_group_name_H-M   'P 1'
#
loop_
_entity.id
_entity.type
_entity.pdbx_description
1 polymer ?
#
loop_
_entity_poly.entity_id
_entity_poly.type
_entity_poly.pdbx_seq_one_letter_code
_entity_poly.pdbx_strand_id
1 'polypeptide(L)'
;LLTCLFVGIGLVTAQITKVTGTVISEEDGLPVVGASILVKGTTVGTVTDMDGKFALSNVPSSAKTLVVSFIGMATQEVAIKQTVNITLKSDAEVLEEVVVTGYGVQRKASFTGAAAIIGEDVIAKKSDANFVKALEGAVPGVQMSNSTSMPGVWSEIYVRGRGSLNSGTQPLYVIDGMPVNSETDGMSTTTNNNFDPMAAINPSDIESVTVLKDAAATAIYGSRAANGVIVITTKKGKEGKMSINLDIKQGFVSMGNHNMDYANAQESMNLFAHGRSVAYGNTYDESYDYLKKVYQGYGWDGVSSYDWMDAITRKGYYQDYNVNLQGRSGSTGYYVSLGYLDTEGLIIGSDMKRYSGRLNLDSKFSCFTIGVNASYSNSTQNGFSQATSGSMSSATVAAISSMNPMMPFYNEDGSYANISNYNPLA
;
A
#
# COMPACT_ATOMS: atom_id res chain seq x y z
N LEU A 1 -20.23 43.61 -79.89
CA LEU A 1 -19.42 42.47 -79.35
C LEU A 1 -18.64 42.88 -78.18
N LEU A 2 -19.12 42.53 -76.98
CA LEU A 2 -18.56 42.88 -75.69
C LEU A 2 -17.63 41.76 -75.26
N THR A 3 -16.32 42.00 -75.18
CA THR A 3 -15.32 41.06 -74.70
C THR A 3 -15.17 41.26 -73.24
N CYS A 4 -15.65 40.35 -72.46
CA CYS A 4 -15.42 40.30 -70.97
C CYS A 4 -13.96 39.99 -70.70
N LEU A 5 -13.23 40.98 -70.13
CA LEU A 5 -11.91 40.83 -69.57
C LEU A 5 -12.04 40.28 -68.14
N PHE A 6 -11.89 38.97 -67.96
CA PHE A 6 -11.76 38.36 -66.61
C PHE A 6 -10.32 38.58 -66.12
N VAL A 7 -10.13 39.55 -65.22
CA VAL A 7 -8.90 39.65 -64.43
C VAL A 7 -9.00 38.64 -63.36
N GLY A 8 -8.32 37.51 -63.51
CA GLY A 8 -8.10 36.53 -62.44
C GLY A 8 -7.10 37.08 -61.44
N ILE A 9 -7.57 37.51 -60.30
CA ILE A 9 -6.71 37.79 -59.16
C ILE A 9 -6.27 36.42 -58.61
N GLY A 10 -5.12 35.93 -59.05
CA GLY A 10 -4.46 34.79 -58.46
C GLY A 10 -3.98 35.21 -57.04
N LEU A 11 -4.60 34.63 -56.01
CA LEU A 11 -4.06 34.65 -54.67
C LEU A 11 -2.71 33.90 -54.70
N VAL A 12 -1.61 34.64 -54.82
CA VAL A 12 -0.26 34.13 -54.63
C VAL A 12 -0.12 33.85 -53.13
N THR A 13 -0.41 32.63 -52.72
CA THR A 13 -0.01 32.15 -51.39
C THR A 13 1.51 32.06 -51.42
N ALA A 14 2.18 32.96 -50.71
CA ALA A 14 3.62 32.92 -50.56
C ALA A 14 4.02 31.56 -49.94
N GLN A 15 4.72 30.74 -50.69
CA GLN A 15 5.17 29.43 -50.28
C GLN A 15 6.32 29.60 -49.27
N ILE A 16 6.09 29.25 -48.03
CA ILE A 16 7.12 29.29 -47.00
C ILE A 16 8.07 28.12 -47.22
N THR A 17 9.20 28.37 -47.85
CA THR A 17 10.25 27.34 -48.06
C THR A 17 11.31 27.29 -46.97
N LYS A 18 11.36 28.35 -46.14
CA LYS A 18 12.30 28.48 -45.03
C LYS A 18 11.57 29.01 -43.80
N VAL A 19 11.75 28.31 -42.69
CA VAL A 19 11.23 28.71 -41.38
C VAL A 19 12.40 28.95 -40.47
N THR A 20 12.41 30.06 -39.75
CA THR A 20 13.43 30.40 -38.73
C THR A 20 12.73 30.69 -37.42
N GLY A 21 13.46 30.56 -36.32
CA GLY A 21 12.90 30.86 -35.00
C GLY A 21 13.86 30.65 -33.84
N THR A 22 13.34 30.86 -32.66
CA THR A 22 14.07 30.61 -31.40
C THR A 22 13.23 29.74 -30.48
N VAL A 23 13.92 28.86 -29.73
CA VAL A 23 13.31 28.03 -28.71
C VAL A 23 13.89 28.43 -27.35
N ILE A 24 13.03 28.81 -26.43
CA ILE A 24 13.39 29.20 -25.06
C ILE A 24 12.65 28.34 -24.06
N SER A 25 13.21 28.17 -22.88
CA SER A 25 12.58 27.53 -21.73
C SER A 25 11.63 28.51 -21.04
N GLU A 26 10.45 28.04 -20.60
CA GLU A 26 9.50 28.84 -19.81
C GLU A 26 10.01 29.09 -18.38
N GLU A 27 10.80 28.18 -17.86
CA GLU A 27 11.23 28.17 -16.46
C GLU A 27 12.27 29.24 -16.13
N ASP A 28 13.26 29.40 -16.98
CA ASP A 28 14.39 30.30 -16.79
C ASP A 28 14.58 31.35 -17.90
N GLY A 29 13.78 31.25 -18.98
CA GLY A 29 13.87 32.13 -20.12
C GLY A 29 15.15 31.95 -20.96
N LEU A 30 15.94 30.93 -20.68
CA LEU A 30 17.20 30.67 -21.40
C LEU A 30 16.95 29.94 -22.74
N PRO A 31 17.86 30.11 -23.73
CA PRO A 31 17.75 29.39 -24.99
C PRO A 31 17.96 27.89 -24.80
N VAL A 32 17.09 27.06 -25.42
CA VAL A 32 17.18 25.62 -25.39
C VAL A 32 18.07 25.14 -26.52
N VAL A 33 19.27 24.68 -26.18
CA VAL A 33 20.28 24.17 -27.13
C VAL A 33 20.01 22.71 -27.48
N GLY A 34 20.00 22.36 -28.76
CA GLY A 34 19.79 20.97 -29.20
C GLY A 34 18.33 20.51 -29.23
N ALA A 35 17.35 21.42 -29.10
CA ALA A 35 15.95 21.07 -29.30
C ALA A 35 15.71 20.59 -30.73
N SER A 36 14.97 19.48 -30.88
CA SER A 36 14.62 18.91 -32.17
C SER A 36 13.36 19.57 -32.73
N ILE A 37 13.42 20.09 -33.93
CA ILE A 37 12.31 20.66 -34.69
C ILE A 37 12.03 19.78 -35.89
N LEU A 38 10.85 19.20 -35.97
CA LEU A 38 10.44 18.30 -37.04
C LEU A 38 9.14 18.80 -37.70
N VAL A 39 9.06 18.72 -39.00
CA VAL A 39 7.80 18.96 -39.74
C VAL A 39 6.89 17.75 -39.56
N LYS A 40 5.69 17.94 -39.00
CA LYS A 40 4.76 16.86 -38.68
C LYS A 40 4.43 16.02 -39.92
N GLY A 41 4.62 14.70 -39.79
CA GLY A 41 4.34 13.76 -40.90
C GLY A 41 5.45 13.65 -41.95
N THR A 42 6.62 14.24 -41.74
CA THR A 42 7.79 14.17 -42.64
C THR A 42 9.07 13.84 -41.91
N THR A 43 10.15 13.62 -42.64
CA THR A 43 11.51 13.45 -42.12
C THR A 43 12.32 14.76 -42.13
N VAL A 44 11.71 15.88 -42.51
CA VAL A 44 12.38 17.18 -42.59
C VAL A 44 12.44 17.79 -41.20
N GLY A 45 13.66 17.98 -40.69
CA GLY A 45 13.88 18.53 -39.33
C GLY A 45 15.24 19.21 -39.20
N THR A 46 15.42 19.90 -38.08
CA THR A 46 16.65 20.57 -37.68
C THR A 46 16.77 20.58 -36.13
N VAL A 47 17.91 21.04 -35.62
CA VAL A 47 18.10 21.25 -34.16
C VAL A 47 18.47 22.69 -33.91
N THR A 48 18.22 23.17 -32.68
CA THR A 48 18.61 24.53 -32.24
C THR A 48 20.11 24.62 -31.98
N ASP A 49 20.66 25.78 -32.26
CA ASP A 49 22.06 26.14 -31.97
C ASP A 49 22.27 26.61 -30.50
N MET A 50 23.49 27.12 -30.19
CA MET A 50 23.84 27.59 -28.86
C MET A 50 23.02 28.78 -28.36
N ASP A 51 22.43 29.56 -29.28
CA ASP A 51 21.54 30.67 -28.96
C ASP A 51 20.06 30.25 -28.98
N GLY A 52 19.76 28.94 -29.07
CA GLY A 52 18.39 28.43 -29.21
C GLY A 52 17.76 28.73 -30.55
N LYS A 53 18.51 29.22 -31.56
CA LYS A 53 17.99 29.56 -32.88
C LYS A 53 17.97 28.35 -33.79
N PHE A 54 17.00 28.29 -34.68
CA PHE A 54 16.93 27.26 -35.72
C PHE A 54 16.59 27.85 -37.07
N ALA A 55 17.02 27.16 -38.12
CA ALA A 55 16.66 27.44 -39.50
C ALA A 55 16.30 26.12 -40.21
N LEU A 56 15.09 26.00 -40.64
CA LEU A 56 14.55 24.85 -41.37
C LEU A 56 14.33 25.21 -42.81
N SER A 57 14.99 24.52 -43.75
CA SER A 57 14.86 24.70 -45.19
C SER A 57 14.08 23.52 -45.79
N ASN A 58 13.56 23.70 -47.00
CA ASN A 58 12.80 22.66 -47.73
C ASN A 58 11.51 22.23 -47.04
N VAL A 59 10.81 23.15 -46.40
CA VAL A 59 9.52 22.85 -45.77
C VAL A 59 8.49 22.59 -46.88
N PRO A 60 7.83 21.40 -46.90
CA PRO A 60 6.80 21.10 -47.88
C PRO A 60 5.62 22.09 -47.80
N SER A 61 5.11 22.52 -48.91
CA SER A 61 3.98 23.48 -48.98
C SER A 61 2.68 22.94 -48.35
N SER A 62 2.57 21.64 -48.22
CA SER A 62 1.44 20.96 -47.58
C SER A 62 1.54 20.92 -46.03
N ALA A 63 2.72 21.22 -45.47
CA ALA A 63 2.96 21.15 -44.04
C ALA A 63 2.33 22.34 -43.32
N LYS A 64 1.66 22.06 -42.20
CA LYS A 64 0.96 23.07 -41.37
C LYS A 64 1.51 23.20 -39.99
N THR A 65 2.22 22.19 -39.47
CA THR A 65 2.60 22.09 -38.06
C THR A 65 4.05 21.64 -37.92
N LEU A 66 4.79 22.28 -37.05
CA LEU A 66 6.08 21.85 -36.51
C LEU A 66 5.86 21.11 -35.19
N VAL A 67 6.59 20.05 -34.98
CA VAL A 67 6.71 19.34 -33.68
C VAL A 67 8.06 19.69 -33.10
N VAL A 68 8.08 20.28 -31.91
CA VAL A 68 9.30 20.67 -31.22
C VAL A 68 9.41 19.87 -29.94
N SER A 69 10.55 19.20 -29.76
CA SER A 69 10.81 18.34 -28.62
C SER A 69 12.23 18.52 -28.09
N PHE A 70 12.38 18.39 -26.78
CA PHE A 70 13.67 18.38 -26.10
C PHE A 70 13.59 17.44 -24.89
N ILE A 71 14.71 16.85 -24.51
CA ILE A 71 14.74 15.92 -23.37
C ILE A 71 14.38 16.65 -22.08
N GLY A 72 13.38 16.18 -21.36
CA GLY A 72 12.87 16.80 -20.12
C GLY A 72 11.92 17.99 -20.35
N MET A 73 11.48 18.22 -21.58
CA MET A 73 10.48 19.25 -21.91
C MET A 73 9.30 18.68 -22.68
N ALA A 74 8.11 19.22 -22.41
CA ALA A 74 6.88 18.80 -23.08
C ALA A 74 6.93 19.11 -24.57
N THR A 75 6.65 18.09 -25.39
CA THR A 75 6.59 18.24 -26.84
C THR A 75 5.47 19.18 -27.24
N GLN A 76 5.77 20.20 -28.03
CA GLN A 76 4.83 21.23 -28.46
C GLN A 76 4.61 21.18 -29.97
N GLU A 77 3.34 21.29 -30.39
CA GLU A 77 2.97 21.45 -31.79
C GLU A 77 2.68 22.92 -32.09
N VAL A 78 3.37 23.49 -33.06
CA VAL A 78 3.25 24.93 -33.43
C VAL A 78 2.97 25.07 -34.93
N ALA A 79 2.05 25.99 -35.27
CA ALA A 79 1.73 26.29 -36.66
C ALA A 79 2.93 26.90 -37.39
N ILE A 80 3.15 26.50 -38.65
CA ILE A 80 4.25 27.00 -39.48
C ILE A 80 4.01 28.46 -39.87
N LYS A 81 5.00 29.30 -39.51
CA LYS A 81 5.12 30.71 -39.93
C LYS A 81 6.55 30.95 -40.37
N GLN A 82 6.80 32.03 -41.07
CA GLN A 82 8.15 32.37 -41.56
C GLN A 82 9.15 32.55 -40.38
N THR A 83 8.68 33.10 -39.27
CA THR A 83 9.44 33.20 -38.01
C THR A 83 8.56 32.71 -36.87
N VAL A 84 9.11 31.82 -36.01
CA VAL A 84 8.38 31.18 -34.93
C VAL A 84 9.22 31.23 -33.65
N ASN A 85 8.71 31.89 -32.61
CA ASN A 85 9.28 31.84 -31.27
C ASN A 85 8.51 30.83 -30.44
N ILE A 86 9.21 29.87 -29.84
CA ILE A 86 8.64 28.73 -29.16
C ILE A 86 9.13 28.74 -27.72
N THR A 87 8.21 28.66 -26.78
CA THR A 87 8.52 28.52 -25.37
C THR A 87 8.15 27.10 -24.94
N LEU A 88 9.16 26.28 -24.64
CA LEU A 88 8.94 24.93 -24.14
C LEU A 88 8.73 24.92 -22.63
N LYS A 89 7.73 24.16 -22.21
CA LYS A 89 7.48 23.89 -20.79
C LYS A 89 8.29 22.67 -20.37
N SER A 90 8.77 22.66 -19.13
CA SER A 90 9.37 21.48 -18.54
C SER A 90 8.35 20.34 -18.57
N ASP A 91 8.75 19.15 -19.06
CA ASP A 91 7.96 17.91 -19.02
C ASP A 91 8.11 17.22 -17.64
N ALA A 92 8.94 17.77 -16.77
CA ALA A 92 8.86 17.48 -15.38
C ALA A 92 7.48 18.00 -14.91
N GLU A 93 6.44 17.16 -15.01
CA GLU A 93 5.52 17.08 -13.90
C GLU A 93 6.40 16.76 -12.68
N VAL A 94 6.99 17.79 -12.10
CA VAL A 94 7.32 17.76 -10.70
C VAL A 94 5.97 17.52 -10.06
N LEU A 95 5.66 16.27 -9.80
CA LEU A 95 4.66 15.92 -8.81
C LEU A 95 5.15 16.66 -7.57
N GLU A 96 4.67 17.91 -7.40
CA GLU A 96 4.98 18.68 -6.22
C GLU A 96 4.49 17.82 -5.06
N GLU A 97 5.42 17.13 -4.41
CA GLU A 97 5.11 16.36 -3.22
C GLU A 97 4.47 17.32 -2.23
N VAL A 98 3.18 17.18 -2.07
CA VAL A 98 2.40 18.00 -1.15
C VAL A 98 2.21 17.24 0.16
N VAL A 99 2.51 17.89 1.27
CA VAL A 99 2.22 17.39 2.61
C VAL A 99 0.78 17.78 2.92
N VAL A 100 -0.08 16.79 3.09
CA VAL A 100 -1.45 17.01 3.57
C VAL A 100 -1.39 17.17 5.08
N THR A 101 -1.76 18.36 5.56
CA THR A 101 -1.95 18.65 6.98
C THR A 101 -3.46 18.76 7.25
N GLY A 102 -3.90 18.61 8.50
CA GLY A 102 -5.33 18.53 8.86
C GLY A 102 -6.22 19.67 8.36
N TYR A 103 -5.65 20.80 8.02
CA TYR A 103 -6.40 21.99 7.57
C TYR A 103 -5.93 22.53 6.21
N GLY A 104 -5.04 21.83 5.52
CA GLY A 104 -4.57 22.30 4.22
C GLY A 104 -3.52 21.41 3.58
N VAL A 105 -3.21 21.74 2.36
CA VAL A 105 -2.16 21.10 1.56
C VAL A 105 -1.01 22.11 1.47
N GLN A 106 0.18 21.72 1.92
CA GLN A 106 1.39 22.52 1.81
C GLN A 106 2.39 21.83 0.89
N ARG A 107 3.15 22.62 0.14
CA ARG A 107 4.25 22.07 -0.65
C ARG A 107 5.31 21.49 0.28
N LYS A 108 5.81 20.29 0.00
CA LYS A 108 6.86 19.64 0.81
C LYS A 108 8.09 20.55 0.98
N ALA A 109 8.45 21.29 -0.05
CA ALA A 109 9.56 22.25 -0.02
C ALA A 109 9.36 23.40 0.98
N SER A 110 8.12 23.78 1.28
CA SER A 110 7.77 24.84 2.26
C SER A 110 7.40 24.29 3.62
N PHE A 111 7.32 22.95 3.77
CA PHE A 111 6.98 22.32 5.03
C PHE A 111 8.23 22.14 5.91
N THR A 112 8.27 22.84 7.03
CA THR A 112 9.42 22.83 7.95
C THR A 112 9.46 21.64 8.87
N GLY A 113 8.42 20.81 8.91
CA GLY A 113 8.31 19.63 9.76
C GLY A 113 8.84 18.34 9.10
N ALA A 114 9.17 17.32 9.92
CA ALA A 114 9.55 16.01 9.43
C ALA A 114 8.31 15.21 9.01
N ALA A 115 8.02 15.17 7.72
CA ALA A 115 6.96 14.35 7.14
C ALA A 115 7.53 13.34 6.15
N ALA A 116 6.93 12.16 6.09
CA ALA A 116 7.18 11.18 5.04
C ALA A 116 5.87 10.88 4.33
N ILE A 117 5.90 10.86 3.01
CA ILE A 117 4.73 10.65 2.15
C ILE A 117 4.95 9.33 1.41
N ILE A 118 3.92 8.50 1.37
CA ILE A 118 3.85 7.27 0.61
C ILE A 118 2.68 7.39 -0.35
N GLY A 119 2.96 7.22 -1.62
CA GLY A 119 1.95 7.24 -2.68
C GLY A 119 1.26 5.89 -2.87
N GLU A 120 0.24 5.92 -3.70
CA GLU A 120 -0.57 4.77 -4.11
C GLU A 120 0.27 3.58 -4.60
N ASP A 121 1.34 3.85 -5.36
CA ASP A 121 2.20 2.84 -5.98
C ASP A 121 2.91 1.93 -4.95
N VAL A 122 3.29 2.46 -3.81
CA VAL A 122 3.91 1.70 -2.72
C VAL A 122 2.87 0.89 -1.95
N ILE A 123 1.70 1.50 -1.70
CA ILE A 123 0.59 0.85 -0.99
C ILE A 123 0.05 -0.31 -1.80
N ALA A 124 -0.14 -0.12 -3.11
CA ALA A 124 -0.70 -1.12 -4.01
C ALA A 124 0.21 -2.35 -4.22
N LYS A 125 1.53 -2.21 -4.06
CA LYS A 125 2.49 -3.32 -4.20
C LYS A 125 2.38 -4.37 -3.09
N LYS A 126 1.92 -3.98 -1.91
CA LYS A 126 1.73 -4.92 -0.81
C LYS A 126 0.31 -5.47 -0.83
N SER A 127 0.19 -6.78 -1.03
CA SER A 127 -1.09 -7.50 -0.99
C SER A 127 -1.41 -7.89 0.45
N ASP A 128 -1.82 -6.94 1.28
CA ASP A 128 -2.24 -7.18 2.66
C ASP A 128 -3.62 -6.56 2.90
N ALA A 129 -4.38 -7.15 3.81
CA ALA A 129 -5.68 -6.65 4.23
C ALA A 129 -5.60 -5.24 4.84
N ASN A 130 -4.46 -4.92 5.46
CA ASN A 130 -4.21 -3.66 6.14
C ASN A 130 -3.09 -2.86 5.44
N PHE A 131 -3.45 -1.66 4.93
CA PHE A 131 -2.49 -0.75 4.28
C PHE A 131 -1.36 -0.32 5.22
N VAL A 132 -1.58 -0.35 6.53
CA VAL A 132 -0.60 0.04 7.55
C VAL A 132 0.69 -0.74 7.41
N LYS A 133 0.62 -2.02 7.04
CA LYS A 133 1.81 -2.83 6.76
C LYS A 133 2.64 -2.32 5.56
N ALA A 134 2.06 -1.49 4.69
CA ALA A 134 2.81 -0.85 3.62
C ALA A 134 3.78 0.22 4.13
N LEU A 135 3.56 0.74 5.34
CA LEU A 135 4.43 1.73 5.98
C LEU A 135 5.74 1.11 6.46
N GLU A 136 5.73 -0.20 6.74
CA GLU A 136 6.91 -0.91 7.22
C GLU A 136 8.00 -0.96 6.15
N GLY A 137 9.18 -0.46 6.52
CA GLY A 137 10.33 -0.35 5.62
C GLY A 137 10.24 0.78 4.59
N ALA A 138 9.04 1.38 4.38
CA ALA A 138 8.88 2.51 3.45
C ALA A 138 9.09 3.87 4.14
N VAL A 139 8.84 3.95 5.45
CA VAL A 139 8.97 5.19 6.22
C VAL A 139 10.08 5.08 7.26
N PRO A 140 11.19 5.82 7.12
CA PRO A 140 12.23 5.85 8.15
C PRO A 140 11.68 6.33 9.50
N GLY A 141 11.98 5.61 10.60
CA GLY A 141 11.52 5.93 11.95
C GLY A 141 10.10 5.49 12.28
N VAL A 142 9.46 4.72 11.42
CA VAL A 142 8.24 3.97 11.73
C VAL A 142 8.63 2.52 11.97
N GLN A 143 8.26 2.02 13.14
CA GLN A 143 8.46 0.63 13.53
C GLN A 143 7.09 -0.04 13.69
N MET A 144 6.99 -1.27 13.25
CA MET A 144 5.78 -2.08 13.42
C MET A 144 6.12 -3.34 14.19
N SER A 145 5.21 -3.74 15.06
CA SER A 145 5.25 -5.01 15.74
C SER A 145 3.94 -5.74 15.52
N ASN A 146 4.04 -6.89 14.86
CA ASN A 146 2.90 -7.77 14.66
C ASN A 146 3.05 -8.98 15.57
N SER A 147 2.12 -9.16 16.46
CA SER A 147 2.11 -10.31 17.37
C SER A 147 1.60 -11.59 16.71
N THR A 148 0.99 -11.48 15.54
CA THR A 148 0.33 -12.58 14.85
C THR A 148 0.26 -12.36 13.34
N SER A 149 0.16 -13.45 12.59
CA SER A 149 -0.06 -13.44 11.14
C SER A 149 -1.54 -13.52 10.74
N MET A 150 -2.48 -13.38 11.68
CA MET A 150 -3.90 -13.40 11.37
C MET A 150 -4.30 -12.17 10.53
N PRO A 151 -5.13 -12.35 9.50
CA PRO A 151 -5.65 -11.24 8.71
C PRO A 151 -6.49 -10.27 9.55
N GLY A 152 -6.33 -8.97 9.34
CA GLY A 152 -7.15 -7.93 9.97
C GLY A 152 -6.86 -7.64 11.44
N VAL A 153 -5.84 -8.26 12.02
CA VAL A 153 -5.45 -8.02 13.42
C VAL A 153 -4.64 -6.74 13.54
N TRP A 154 -4.81 -6.11 14.69
CA TRP A 154 -4.12 -4.91 15.09
C TRP A 154 -2.60 -5.03 14.99
N SER A 155 -1.99 -4.06 14.33
CA SER A 155 -0.55 -3.91 14.26
C SER A 155 -0.13 -2.75 15.18
N GLU A 156 0.77 -3.02 16.10
CA GLU A 156 1.35 -1.95 16.91
C GLU A 156 2.31 -1.12 16.07
N ILE A 157 2.05 0.19 15.98
CA ILE A 157 2.88 1.13 15.25
C ILE A 157 3.50 2.12 16.21
N TYR A 158 4.78 2.35 16.02
CA TYR A 158 5.53 3.33 16.78
C TYR A 158 6.21 4.31 15.82
N VAL A 159 5.99 5.60 16.05
CA VAL A 159 6.68 6.67 15.33
C VAL A 159 7.79 7.20 16.24
N ARG A 160 9.04 7.02 15.81
CA ARG A 160 10.25 7.36 16.63
C ARG A 160 10.39 6.58 17.92
N GLY A 161 9.80 5.37 18.01
CA GLY A 161 9.88 4.49 19.16
C GLY A 161 8.72 4.64 20.14
N ARG A 162 8.78 3.92 21.27
CA ARG A 162 7.77 3.99 22.33
C ARG A 162 7.96 5.25 23.16
N GLY A 163 6.98 6.14 23.14
CA GLY A 163 7.01 7.41 23.90
C GLY A 163 6.60 7.27 25.36
N SER A 164 5.94 6.19 25.77
CA SER A 164 5.44 5.96 27.12
C SER A 164 5.51 4.49 27.52
N LEU A 165 5.67 4.22 28.80
CA LEU A 165 5.61 2.87 29.38
C LEU A 165 4.19 2.47 29.80
N ASN A 166 3.37 3.42 30.23
CA ASN A 166 2.06 3.16 30.83
C ASN A 166 0.89 3.85 30.12
N SER A 167 1.16 4.63 29.08
CA SER A 167 0.13 5.32 28.30
C SER A 167 0.12 4.79 26.86
N GLY A 168 -0.95 5.06 26.10
CA GLY A 168 -1.04 4.71 24.70
C GLY A 168 0.17 5.19 23.90
N THR A 169 0.73 4.34 23.04
CA THR A 169 1.92 4.62 22.23
C THR A 169 1.59 4.71 20.74
N GLN A 170 0.33 4.51 20.39
CA GLN A 170 -0.15 4.52 19.02
C GLN A 170 -0.24 5.94 18.45
N PRO A 171 0.07 6.15 17.18
CA PRO A 171 -0.13 7.43 16.51
C PRO A 171 -1.63 7.71 16.29
N LEU A 172 -1.97 8.98 16.16
CA LEU A 172 -3.32 9.40 15.77
C LEU A 172 -3.52 9.15 14.28
N TYR A 173 -4.62 8.52 13.90
CA TYR A 173 -5.04 8.39 12.51
C TYR A 173 -5.99 9.52 12.11
N VAL A 174 -5.77 10.09 10.94
CA VAL A 174 -6.62 11.14 10.36
C VAL A 174 -6.97 10.74 8.92
N ILE A 175 -8.26 10.57 8.62
CA ILE A 175 -8.75 10.19 7.30
C ILE A 175 -9.48 11.39 6.70
N ASP A 176 -8.99 11.90 5.56
CA ASP A 176 -9.55 13.07 4.86
C ASP A 176 -9.81 14.26 5.79
N GLY A 177 -8.92 14.49 6.77
CA GLY A 177 -9.02 15.56 7.77
C GLY A 177 -9.83 15.22 9.03
N MET A 178 -10.46 14.05 9.10
CA MET A 178 -11.22 13.61 10.27
C MET A 178 -10.37 12.67 11.14
N PRO A 179 -10.12 13.01 12.41
CA PRO A 179 -9.42 12.13 13.33
C PRO A 179 -10.27 10.91 13.67
N VAL A 180 -9.68 9.73 13.59
CA VAL A 180 -10.29 8.44 13.92
C VAL A 180 -9.73 7.95 15.24
N ASN A 181 -10.60 7.51 16.15
CA ASN A 181 -10.14 6.85 17.36
C ASN A 181 -9.60 5.46 16.98
N SER A 182 -8.32 5.29 17.23
CA SER A 182 -7.64 4.00 17.11
C SER A 182 -7.63 3.23 18.44
N GLU A 183 -8.01 3.89 19.52
CA GLU A 183 -8.12 3.25 20.82
C GLU A 183 -9.42 2.45 20.85
N THR A 184 -9.32 1.22 21.32
CA THR A 184 -10.45 0.28 21.47
C THR A 184 -11.35 0.64 22.66
N ASP A 185 -11.46 1.92 23.00
CA ASP A 185 -12.34 2.41 24.05
C ASP A 185 -13.81 2.12 23.71
N GLY A 186 -14.28 0.99 24.18
CA GLY A 186 -15.69 0.57 24.06
C GLY A 186 -15.92 -0.75 23.34
N MET A 187 -14.93 -1.34 22.70
CA MET A 187 -15.03 -2.73 22.25
C MET A 187 -14.47 -3.63 23.35
N SER A 188 -15.36 -4.43 23.88
CA SER A 188 -15.20 -5.37 25.00
C SER A 188 -13.76 -5.81 25.27
N THR A 189 -13.21 -5.37 26.37
CA THR A 189 -11.90 -5.79 26.94
C THR A 189 -11.88 -7.25 27.40
N THR A 190 -12.97 -7.97 27.26
CA THR A 190 -13.12 -9.37 27.70
C THR A 190 -12.79 -10.40 26.65
N THR A 191 -12.71 -10.00 25.37
CA THR A 191 -12.25 -10.87 24.28
C THR A 191 -11.08 -10.18 23.58
N ASN A 192 -9.89 -10.75 23.71
CA ASN A 192 -8.63 -10.25 23.14
C ASN A 192 -8.57 -10.26 21.60
N ASN A 193 -9.70 -10.05 20.94
CA ASN A 193 -9.81 -9.93 19.49
C ASN A 193 -9.62 -8.46 19.12
N ASN A 194 -8.37 -8.07 18.90
CA ASN A 194 -8.01 -6.74 18.48
C ASN A 194 -8.25 -6.58 16.98
N PHE A 195 -9.51 -6.35 16.60
CA PHE A 195 -9.83 -5.91 15.24
C PHE A 195 -9.18 -4.54 15.01
N ASP A 196 -8.43 -4.41 13.93
CA ASP A 196 -7.85 -3.12 13.55
C ASP A 196 -8.87 -2.29 12.76
N PRO A 197 -9.33 -1.13 13.28
CA PRO A 197 -10.21 -0.25 12.53
C PRO A 197 -9.63 0.18 11.17
N MET A 198 -8.30 0.20 11.04
CA MET A 198 -7.62 0.51 9.78
C MET A 198 -7.75 -0.62 8.76
N ALA A 199 -7.98 -1.86 9.19
CA ALA A 199 -8.28 -2.97 8.29
C ALA A 199 -9.65 -2.84 7.60
N ALA A 200 -10.54 -1.97 8.11
CA ALA A 200 -11.80 -1.64 7.45
C ALA A 200 -11.63 -0.74 6.21
N ILE A 201 -10.48 -0.05 6.10
CA ILE A 201 -10.19 0.81 4.96
C ILE A 201 -9.66 -0.03 3.81
N ASN A 202 -10.22 0.17 2.62
CA ASN A 202 -9.70 -0.47 1.42
C ASN A 202 -8.40 0.23 0.96
N PRO A 203 -7.25 -0.47 0.90
CA PRO A 203 -6.00 0.12 0.42
C PRO A 203 -6.09 0.71 -0.99
N SER A 204 -6.94 0.15 -1.85
CA SER A 204 -7.15 0.63 -3.23
C SER A 204 -7.83 2.00 -3.31
N ASP A 205 -8.47 2.46 -2.23
CA ASP A 205 -9.10 3.79 -2.14
C ASP A 205 -8.13 4.88 -1.64
N ILE A 206 -6.91 4.51 -1.25
CA ILE A 206 -5.93 5.45 -0.69
C ILE A 206 -5.13 6.08 -1.83
N GLU A 207 -5.03 7.39 -1.84
CA GLU A 207 -4.17 8.16 -2.74
C GLU A 207 -2.76 8.31 -2.16
N SER A 208 -2.68 8.67 -0.88
CA SER A 208 -1.42 8.81 -0.16
C SER A 208 -1.58 8.67 1.34
N VAL A 209 -0.48 8.28 1.99
CA VAL A 209 -0.35 8.27 3.45
C VAL A 209 0.82 9.17 3.84
N THR A 210 0.54 10.17 4.67
CA THR A 210 1.54 11.09 5.20
C THR A 210 1.76 10.82 6.68
N VAL A 211 3.01 10.54 7.07
CA VAL A 211 3.38 10.34 8.47
C VAL A 211 4.05 11.60 9.01
N LEU A 212 3.39 12.29 9.93
CA LEU A 212 3.90 13.44 10.66
C LEU A 212 4.61 12.99 11.93
N LYS A 213 5.91 13.29 12.02
CA LYS A 213 6.78 12.68 13.03
C LYS A 213 7.21 13.64 14.14
N ASP A 214 7.15 14.93 13.92
CA ASP A 214 7.62 15.91 14.92
C ASP A 214 6.49 16.75 15.51
N ALA A 215 6.79 17.37 16.65
CA ALA A 215 5.84 18.16 17.42
C ALA A 215 5.30 19.37 16.63
N ALA A 216 6.12 20.00 15.79
CA ALA A 216 5.69 21.15 15.00
C ALA A 216 4.62 20.74 13.97
N ALA A 217 4.80 19.57 13.33
CA ALA A 217 3.85 19.02 12.36
C ALA A 217 2.57 18.51 13.01
N THR A 218 2.66 17.99 14.25
CA THR A 218 1.54 17.35 14.95
C THR A 218 0.75 18.30 15.85
N ALA A 219 1.30 19.49 16.15
CA ALA A 219 0.71 20.47 17.08
C ALA A 219 -0.75 20.84 16.76
N ILE A 220 -1.12 20.86 15.48
CA ILE A 220 -2.49 21.17 15.04
C ILE A 220 -3.54 20.14 15.48
N TYR A 221 -3.11 18.92 15.84
CA TYR A 221 -3.99 17.84 16.29
C TYR A 221 -4.08 17.73 17.83
N GLY A 222 -3.35 18.59 18.55
CA GLY A 222 -3.36 18.66 20.02
C GLY A 222 -2.66 17.48 20.70
N SER A 223 -3.02 17.22 21.97
CA SER A 223 -2.36 16.23 22.81
C SER A 223 -2.45 14.78 22.31
N ARG A 224 -3.50 14.43 21.59
CA ARG A 224 -3.67 13.09 21.00
C ARG A 224 -2.61 12.75 19.95
N ALA A 225 -1.92 13.76 19.41
CA ALA A 225 -0.90 13.61 18.39
C ALA A 225 0.53 13.48 18.98
N ALA A 226 0.66 13.31 20.28
CA ALA A 226 1.97 13.22 20.95
C ALA A 226 2.86 12.09 20.42
N ASN A 227 2.26 10.99 19.96
CA ASN A 227 2.95 9.82 19.40
C ASN A 227 3.08 9.87 17.86
N GLY A 228 2.85 11.04 17.23
CA GLY A 228 2.83 11.20 15.79
C GLY A 228 1.41 11.13 15.20
N VAL A 229 1.31 11.47 13.91
CA VAL A 229 0.04 11.44 13.18
C VAL A 229 0.23 10.74 11.84
N ILE A 230 -0.68 9.84 11.50
CA ILE A 230 -0.78 9.19 10.20
C ILE A 230 -1.99 9.78 9.48
N VAL A 231 -1.72 10.63 8.48
CA VAL A 231 -2.76 11.25 7.66
C VAL A 231 -2.98 10.43 6.41
N ILE A 232 -4.21 9.96 6.22
CA ILE A 232 -4.64 9.15 5.09
C ILE A 232 -5.47 10.04 4.18
N THR A 233 -5.02 10.20 2.95
CA THR A 233 -5.77 10.90 1.90
C THR A 233 -6.37 9.89 0.95
N THR A 234 -7.68 9.97 0.73
CA THR A 234 -8.37 9.07 -0.17
C THR A 234 -8.50 9.65 -1.57
N LYS A 235 -8.65 8.78 -2.56
CA LYS A 235 -8.77 9.15 -3.97
C LYS A 235 -9.97 10.04 -4.22
N LYS A 236 -9.78 11.04 -5.08
CA LYS A 236 -10.81 12.00 -5.52
C LYS A 236 -10.90 11.99 -7.04
N GLY A 237 -11.93 12.63 -7.58
CA GLY A 237 -12.07 12.79 -9.02
C GLY A 237 -10.93 13.62 -9.61
N LYS A 238 -10.12 13.01 -10.48
CA LYS A 238 -9.00 13.65 -11.19
C LYS A 238 -9.50 14.32 -12.47
N GLU A 239 -8.81 15.38 -12.90
CA GLU A 239 -9.08 16.03 -14.19
C GLU A 239 -8.83 15.07 -15.35
N GLY A 240 -9.70 15.10 -16.35
CA GLY A 240 -9.61 14.25 -17.51
C GLY A 240 -10.92 13.52 -17.83
N LYS A 241 -10.84 12.57 -18.77
CA LYS A 241 -11.97 11.71 -19.13
C LYS A 241 -12.25 10.74 -17.96
N MET A 242 -13.51 10.33 -17.85
CA MET A 242 -13.91 9.26 -16.94
C MET A 242 -13.03 8.02 -17.16
N SER A 243 -12.47 7.51 -16.08
CA SER A 243 -11.71 6.27 -16.07
C SER A 243 -12.35 5.23 -15.15
N ILE A 244 -12.33 4.00 -15.61
CA ILE A 244 -12.76 2.83 -14.85
C ILE A 244 -11.52 1.95 -14.69
N ASN A 245 -11.18 1.64 -13.45
CA ASN A 245 -10.08 0.73 -13.13
C ASN A 245 -10.64 -0.51 -12.43
N LEU A 246 -10.12 -1.66 -12.82
CA LEU A 246 -10.43 -2.95 -12.23
C LEU A 246 -9.12 -3.59 -11.77
N ASP A 247 -8.98 -3.77 -10.46
CA ASP A 247 -7.84 -4.43 -9.84
C ASP A 247 -8.26 -5.79 -9.32
N ILE A 248 -7.59 -6.83 -9.78
CA ILE A 248 -7.81 -8.22 -9.36
C ILE A 248 -6.50 -8.76 -8.83
N LYS A 249 -6.48 -9.15 -7.56
CA LYS A 249 -5.34 -9.81 -6.94
C LYS A 249 -5.78 -11.17 -6.41
N GLN A 250 -5.07 -12.20 -6.82
CA GLN A 250 -5.27 -13.56 -6.33
C GLN A 250 -3.93 -14.16 -5.96
N GLY A 251 -3.90 -14.91 -4.87
CA GLY A 251 -2.68 -15.52 -4.40
C GLY A 251 -2.91 -16.56 -3.31
N PHE A 252 -1.80 -17.08 -2.80
CA PHE A 252 -1.79 -18.01 -1.70
C PHE A 252 -0.93 -17.47 -0.57
N VAL A 253 -1.38 -17.66 0.66
CA VAL A 253 -0.62 -17.39 1.87
C VAL A 253 -0.06 -18.72 2.33
N SER A 254 1.25 -18.84 2.44
CA SER A 254 1.92 -20.05 2.91
C SER A 254 3.04 -19.69 3.87
N MET A 255 3.40 -20.65 4.71
CA MET A 255 4.61 -20.55 5.53
C MET A 255 5.81 -20.46 4.58
N GLY A 256 6.60 -19.39 4.71
CA GLY A 256 7.85 -19.26 3.95
C GLY A 256 8.87 -20.33 4.36
N ASN A 257 10.03 -20.35 3.69
CA ASN A 257 11.14 -21.21 4.13
C ASN A 257 11.54 -20.79 5.56
N HIS A 258 11.27 -21.65 6.51
CA HIS A 258 11.81 -21.54 7.86
C HIS A 258 12.95 -22.57 7.98
N ASN A 259 14.11 -22.10 8.40
CA ASN A 259 15.26 -22.96 8.71
C ASN A 259 15.21 -23.49 10.15
N MET A 260 14.00 -23.79 10.64
CA MET A 260 13.81 -24.38 11.96
C MET A 260 13.37 -25.84 11.78
N ASP A 261 14.29 -26.74 12.04
CA ASP A 261 13.99 -28.16 12.16
C ASP A 261 13.59 -28.44 13.60
N TYR A 262 12.36 -28.87 13.78
CA TYR A 262 11.89 -29.30 15.11
C TYR A 262 12.34 -30.74 15.37
N ALA A 263 12.72 -31.01 16.63
CA ALA A 263 13.11 -32.35 17.03
C ALA A 263 11.96 -33.35 16.83
N ASN A 264 12.24 -34.45 16.20
CA ASN A 264 11.28 -35.54 16.06
C ASN A 264 11.02 -36.29 17.38
N ALA A 265 10.08 -37.22 17.41
CA ALA A 265 9.71 -37.94 18.62
C ALA A 265 10.89 -38.67 19.27
N GLN A 266 11.79 -39.29 18.50
CA GLN A 266 12.94 -40.00 19.03
C GLN A 266 13.99 -39.06 19.59
N GLU A 267 14.28 -37.94 18.90
CA GLU A 267 15.23 -36.91 19.37
C GLU A 267 14.71 -36.26 20.63
N SER A 268 13.42 -35.87 20.68
CA SER A 268 12.78 -35.31 21.86
C SER A 268 12.81 -36.28 23.04
N MET A 269 12.53 -37.57 22.78
CA MET A 269 12.57 -38.59 23.81
C MET A 269 13.97 -38.75 24.40
N ASN A 270 15.01 -38.76 23.54
CA ASN A 270 16.39 -38.85 23.99
C ASN A 270 16.79 -37.65 24.85
N LEU A 271 16.39 -36.45 24.40
CA LEU A 271 16.66 -35.17 25.14
C LEU A 271 15.99 -35.17 26.51
N PHE A 272 14.71 -35.57 26.56
CA PHE A 272 13.95 -35.59 27.81
C PHE A 272 14.44 -36.72 28.75
N ALA A 273 14.81 -37.87 28.23
CA ALA A 273 15.40 -38.97 29.04
C ALA A 273 16.73 -38.53 29.65
N HIS A 274 17.60 -37.87 28.89
CA HIS A 274 18.84 -37.32 29.40
C HIS A 274 18.61 -36.26 30.48
N GLY A 275 17.74 -35.26 30.19
CA GLY A 275 17.38 -34.22 31.16
C GLY A 275 16.83 -34.80 32.47
N ARG A 276 15.94 -35.79 32.35
CA ARG A 276 15.38 -36.45 33.53
C ARG A 276 16.43 -37.25 34.33
N SER A 277 17.33 -37.97 33.65
CA SER A 277 18.39 -38.73 34.32
C SER A 277 19.27 -37.81 35.18
N VAL A 278 19.63 -36.65 34.65
CA VAL A 278 20.41 -35.63 35.37
C VAL A 278 19.60 -35.02 36.53
N ALA A 279 18.32 -34.69 36.32
CA ALA A 279 17.49 -34.02 37.32
C ALA A 279 17.16 -34.92 38.53
N TYR A 280 17.00 -36.22 38.29
CA TYR A 280 16.54 -37.14 39.33
C TYR A 280 17.62 -38.15 39.76
N GLY A 281 18.80 -38.12 39.15
CA GLY A 281 19.89 -39.06 39.49
C GLY A 281 19.65 -40.51 39.03
N ASN A 282 18.71 -40.72 38.09
CA ASN A 282 18.42 -42.00 37.53
C ASN A 282 19.39 -42.34 36.38
N THR A 283 19.41 -43.62 35.93
CA THR A 283 20.07 -43.96 34.69
C THR A 283 19.29 -43.40 33.48
N TYR A 284 19.97 -43.31 32.36
CA TYR A 284 19.31 -42.91 31.09
C TYR A 284 18.18 -43.88 30.75
N ASP A 285 18.43 -45.18 30.79
CA ASP A 285 17.48 -46.23 30.43
C ASP A 285 16.23 -46.20 31.33
N GLU A 286 16.41 -46.05 32.65
CA GLU A 286 15.27 -45.92 33.58
C GLU A 286 14.43 -44.66 33.26
N SER A 287 15.10 -43.57 32.91
CA SER A 287 14.42 -42.34 32.53
C SER A 287 13.69 -42.44 31.22
N TYR A 288 14.28 -43.14 30.24
CA TYR A 288 13.69 -43.40 28.92
C TYR A 288 12.45 -44.30 29.07
N ASP A 289 12.57 -45.43 29.76
CA ASP A 289 11.44 -46.35 29.98
C ASP A 289 10.28 -45.69 30.74
N TYR A 290 10.60 -44.87 31.72
CA TYR A 290 9.59 -44.10 32.43
C TYR A 290 8.84 -43.15 31.49
N LEU A 291 9.54 -42.34 30.71
CA LEU A 291 8.94 -41.39 29.77
C LEU A 291 8.14 -42.09 28.69
N LYS A 292 8.65 -43.21 28.17
CA LYS A 292 7.93 -44.05 27.20
C LYS A 292 6.57 -44.51 27.73
N LYS A 293 6.51 -44.97 28.97
CA LYS A 293 5.25 -45.35 29.62
C LYS A 293 4.31 -44.17 29.81
N VAL A 294 4.84 -42.97 30.16
CA VAL A 294 4.06 -41.78 30.31
C VAL A 294 3.42 -41.35 29.01
N TYR A 295 4.18 -41.30 27.90
CA TYR A 295 3.65 -40.91 26.59
C TYR A 295 2.73 -41.95 25.98
N GLN A 296 2.99 -43.23 26.21
CA GLN A 296 2.04 -44.31 25.85
C GLN A 296 0.71 -44.15 26.62
N GLY A 297 0.74 -43.68 27.86
CA GLY A 297 -0.45 -43.34 28.61
C GLY A 297 -1.25 -42.16 28.02
N TYR A 298 -0.60 -41.32 27.20
CA TYR A 298 -1.25 -40.28 26.41
C TYR A 298 -1.61 -40.72 24.99
N GLY A 299 -1.50 -42.04 24.68
CA GLY A 299 -1.87 -42.58 23.39
C GLY A 299 -0.74 -42.66 22.37
N TRP A 300 0.52 -42.42 22.75
CA TRP A 300 1.65 -42.56 21.84
C TRP A 300 1.95 -44.05 21.56
N ASP A 301 2.13 -44.39 20.29
CA ASP A 301 2.43 -45.75 19.85
C ASP A 301 3.90 -46.19 20.12
N GLY A 302 4.74 -45.24 20.55
CA GLY A 302 6.16 -45.49 20.82
C GLY A 302 7.08 -45.26 19.62
N VAL A 303 6.53 -44.87 18.44
CA VAL A 303 7.28 -44.73 17.19
C VAL A 303 6.93 -43.46 16.44
N SER A 304 5.64 -43.13 16.32
CA SER A 304 5.14 -42.00 15.49
C SER A 304 5.60 -40.64 16.01
N SER A 305 5.89 -39.76 15.08
CA SER A 305 6.21 -38.36 15.34
C SER A 305 5.12 -37.47 14.77
N TYR A 306 4.54 -36.62 15.60
CA TYR A 306 3.44 -35.70 15.23
C TYR A 306 3.98 -34.30 15.04
N ASP A 307 3.83 -33.76 13.82
CA ASP A 307 4.17 -32.38 13.50
C ASP A 307 2.98 -31.46 13.79
N TRP A 308 2.98 -30.86 14.97
CA TRP A 308 1.93 -29.95 15.39
C TRP A 308 1.90 -28.65 14.61
N MET A 309 3.04 -28.18 14.07
CA MET A 309 3.07 -26.99 13.25
C MET A 309 2.41 -27.22 11.91
N ASP A 310 2.70 -28.34 11.25
CA ASP A 310 2.04 -28.70 10.00
C ASP A 310 0.54 -28.92 10.20
N ALA A 311 0.15 -29.58 11.31
CA ALA A 311 -1.24 -29.86 11.62
C ALA A 311 -2.12 -28.61 11.80
N ILE A 312 -1.58 -27.52 12.34
CA ILE A 312 -2.35 -26.27 12.59
C ILE A 312 -2.23 -25.27 11.45
N THR A 313 -1.33 -25.48 10.49
CA THR A 313 -1.10 -24.55 9.39
C THR A 313 -1.74 -25.05 8.09
N ARG A 314 -2.03 -24.10 7.20
CA ARG A 314 -2.57 -24.38 5.87
C ARG A 314 -1.99 -23.43 4.84
N LYS A 315 -2.19 -23.76 3.57
CA LYS A 315 -2.12 -22.77 2.49
C LYS A 315 -3.45 -22.03 2.42
N GLY A 316 -3.44 -20.77 2.84
CA GLY A 316 -4.61 -19.91 2.75
C GLY A 316 -4.76 -19.28 1.37
N TYR A 317 -5.98 -18.86 1.01
CA TYR A 317 -6.25 -18.09 -0.20
C TYR A 317 -6.28 -16.60 0.11
N TYR A 318 -5.85 -15.80 -0.89
CA TYR A 318 -5.98 -14.37 -0.91
C TYR A 318 -6.69 -13.95 -2.19
N GLN A 319 -7.82 -13.26 -2.04
CA GLN A 319 -8.63 -12.75 -3.14
C GLN A 319 -9.02 -11.31 -2.83
N ASP A 320 -8.63 -10.38 -3.71
CA ASP A 320 -8.93 -8.95 -3.58
C ASP A 320 -9.40 -8.43 -4.92
N TYR A 321 -10.66 -8.00 -4.98
CA TYR A 321 -11.31 -7.49 -6.17
C TYR A 321 -11.77 -6.06 -5.92
N ASN A 322 -11.26 -5.13 -6.71
CA ASN A 322 -11.59 -3.72 -6.58
C ASN A 322 -11.96 -3.14 -7.93
N VAL A 323 -13.08 -2.43 -7.98
CA VAL A 323 -13.47 -1.63 -9.12
C VAL A 323 -13.64 -0.19 -8.69
N ASN A 324 -13.09 0.74 -9.44
CA ASN A 324 -13.29 2.16 -9.19
C ASN A 324 -13.59 2.92 -10.47
N LEU A 325 -14.39 3.96 -10.31
CA LEU A 325 -14.80 4.92 -11.33
C LEU A 325 -14.38 6.31 -10.85
N GLN A 326 -13.60 7.02 -11.64
CA GLN A 326 -13.18 8.38 -11.31
C GLN A 326 -13.23 9.31 -12.51
N GLY A 327 -13.44 10.58 -12.26
CA GLY A 327 -13.43 11.61 -13.30
C GLY A 327 -13.79 12.97 -12.75
N ARG A 328 -13.65 13.98 -13.61
CA ARG A 328 -14.09 15.35 -13.33
C ARG A 328 -14.78 15.91 -14.56
N SER A 329 -15.99 16.38 -14.36
CA SER A 329 -16.79 17.05 -15.41
C SER A 329 -17.00 18.51 -14.99
N GLY A 330 -16.32 19.43 -15.67
CA GLY A 330 -16.33 20.84 -15.31
C GLY A 330 -15.86 21.08 -13.87
N SER A 331 -16.72 21.63 -13.01
CA SER A 331 -16.42 21.92 -11.63
C SER A 331 -16.61 20.74 -10.66
N THR A 332 -17.17 19.63 -11.11
CA THR A 332 -17.55 18.50 -10.26
C THR A 332 -16.64 17.31 -10.48
N GLY A 333 -15.91 16.92 -9.44
CA GLY A 333 -15.12 15.69 -9.37
C GLY A 333 -15.91 14.57 -8.68
N TYR A 334 -15.72 13.34 -9.12
CA TYR A 334 -16.33 12.16 -8.53
C TYR A 334 -15.36 10.98 -8.50
N TYR A 335 -15.44 10.23 -7.42
CA TYR A 335 -14.77 8.95 -7.24
C TYR A 335 -15.76 7.98 -6.58
N VAL A 336 -15.94 6.81 -7.17
CA VAL A 336 -16.79 5.74 -6.63
C VAL A 336 -15.98 4.46 -6.68
N SER A 337 -15.99 3.68 -5.60
CA SER A 337 -15.35 2.38 -5.57
C SER A 337 -16.21 1.33 -4.87
N LEU A 338 -15.99 0.08 -5.28
CA LEU A 338 -16.49 -1.12 -4.63
C LEU A 338 -15.32 -2.10 -4.50
N GLY A 339 -15.18 -2.70 -3.33
CA GLY A 339 -14.13 -3.67 -3.03
C GLY A 339 -14.65 -4.90 -2.30
N TYR A 340 -14.07 -6.03 -2.63
CA TYR A 340 -14.27 -7.32 -1.95
C TYR A 340 -12.92 -7.94 -1.65
N LEU A 341 -12.68 -8.26 -0.40
CA LEU A 341 -11.52 -8.98 0.09
C LEU A 341 -11.97 -10.26 0.78
N ASP A 342 -11.35 -11.38 0.42
CA ASP A 342 -11.45 -12.65 1.13
C ASP A 342 -10.04 -13.21 1.30
N THR A 343 -9.61 -13.33 2.54
CA THR A 343 -8.26 -13.80 2.85
C THR A 343 -8.29 -14.79 3.99
N GLU A 344 -7.65 -15.92 3.75
CA GLU A 344 -7.40 -16.95 4.75
C GLU A 344 -5.99 -16.77 5.32
N GLY A 345 -5.87 -16.85 6.63
CA GLY A 345 -4.58 -16.85 7.30
C GLY A 345 -3.87 -18.20 7.22
N LEU A 346 -2.60 -18.18 7.60
CA LEU A 346 -1.73 -19.37 7.66
C LEU A 346 -2.26 -20.43 8.63
N ILE A 347 -2.84 -19.99 9.75
CA ILE A 347 -3.36 -20.90 10.78
C ILE A 347 -4.81 -21.22 10.47
N ILE A 348 -5.18 -22.50 10.59
CA ILE A 348 -6.55 -23.00 10.40
C ILE A 348 -7.50 -22.24 11.33
N GLY A 349 -8.67 -21.82 10.82
CA GLY A 349 -9.64 -21.04 11.60
C GLY A 349 -9.38 -19.55 11.63
N SER A 350 -8.34 -19.04 10.96
CA SER A 350 -8.12 -17.60 10.81
C SER A 350 -8.48 -17.15 9.39
N ASP A 351 -9.41 -16.22 9.26
CA ASP A 351 -9.82 -15.62 7.98
C ASP A 351 -10.40 -14.23 8.17
N MET A 352 -10.45 -13.46 7.09
CA MET A 352 -11.09 -12.15 7.05
C MET A 352 -11.80 -11.95 5.72
N LYS A 353 -13.05 -11.47 5.78
CA LYS A 353 -13.83 -11.01 4.63
C LYS A 353 -14.20 -9.56 4.82
N ARG A 354 -14.03 -8.76 3.77
CA ARG A 354 -14.41 -7.35 3.77
C ARG A 354 -15.15 -6.97 2.50
N TYR A 355 -16.29 -6.32 2.68
CA TYR A 355 -17.01 -5.59 1.63
C TYR A 355 -16.83 -4.11 1.88
N SER A 356 -16.39 -3.37 0.90
CA SER A 356 -16.18 -1.93 1.02
C SER A 356 -16.79 -1.17 -0.14
N GLY A 357 -17.24 0.05 0.14
CA GLY A 357 -17.71 0.99 -0.87
C GLY A 357 -17.37 2.41 -0.47
N ARG A 358 -16.98 3.24 -1.42
CA ARG A 358 -16.63 4.64 -1.20
C ARG A 358 -17.26 5.52 -2.26
N LEU A 359 -17.69 6.71 -1.84
CA LEU A 359 -18.17 7.78 -2.69
C LEU A 359 -17.53 9.09 -2.24
N ASN A 360 -16.72 9.69 -3.09
CA ASN A 360 -16.18 11.02 -2.89
C ASN A 360 -16.66 11.92 -4.03
N LEU A 361 -17.36 12.98 -3.68
CA LEU A 361 -17.85 14.01 -4.60
C LEU A 361 -17.31 15.36 -4.16
N ASP A 362 -16.79 16.14 -5.07
CA ASP A 362 -16.45 17.54 -4.84
C ASP A 362 -16.96 18.41 -5.98
N SER A 363 -17.52 19.57 -5.65
CA SER A 363 -18.00 20.52 -6.64
C SER A 363 -17.71 21.94 -6.22
N LYS A 364 -17.22 22.73 -7.18
CA LYS A 364 -16.91 24.16 -6.99
C LYS A 364 -17.94 25.00 -7.71
N PHE A 365 -18.67 25.81 -6.97
CA PHE A 365 -19.65 26.76 -7.50
C PHE A 365 -19.22 28.19 -7.12
N SER A 366 -18.64 28.92 -8.06
CA SER A 366 -18.16 30.29 -7.83
C SER A 366 -17.28 30.38 -6.57
N CYS A 367 -17.80 30.87 -5.46
CA CYS A 367 -17.09 31.00 -4.18
C CYS A 367 -17.32 29.82 -3.21
N PHE A 368 -18.20 28.87 -3.54
CA PHE A 368 -18.49 27.73 -2.68
C PHE A 368 -17.81 26.46 -3.18
N THR A 369 -17.25 25.69 -2.26
CA THR A 369 -16.81 24.31 -2.51
C THR A 369 -17.63 23.39 -1.62
N ILE A 370 -18.32 22.44 -2.24
CA ILE A 370 -19.11 21.43 -1.55
C ILE A 370 -18.39 20.10 -1.77
N GLY A 371 -18.13 19.38 -0.66
CA GLY A 371 -17.55 18.05 -0.70
C GLY A 371 -18.41 17.06 0.09
N VAL A 372 -18.55 15.85 -0.43
CA VAL A 372 -19.19 14.72 0.24
C VAL A 372 -18.25 13.54 0.19
N ASN A 373 -17.86 13.04 1.34
CA ASN A 373 -17.08 11.81 1.48
C ASN A 373 -17.91 10.81 2.27
N ALA A 374 -18.30 9.72 1.63
CA ALA A 374 -19.04 8.64 2.25
C ALA A 374 -18.28 7.33 2.07
N SER A 375 -18.19 6.53 3.13
CA SER A 375 -17.58 5.20 3.08
C SER A 375 -18.45 4.21 3.85
N TYR A 376 -18.52 3.01 3.31
CA TYR A 376 -19.14 1.86 3.94
C TYR A 376 -18.14 0.72 3.96
N SER A 377 -18.05 0.04 5.09
CA SER A 377 -17.25 -1.18 5.20
C SER A 377 -17.95 -2.15 6.14
N ASN A 378 -18.05 -3.40 5.70
CA ASN A 378 -18.46 -4.53 6.51
C ASN A 378 -17.35 -5.55 6.50
N SER A 379 -16.77 -5.82 7.67
CA SER A 379 -15.65 -6.76 7.83
C SER A 379 -16.06 -7.84 8.83
N THR A 380 -15.86 -9.08 8.42
CA THR A 380 -16.00 -10.25 9.29
C THR A 380 -14.64 -10.89 9.42
N GLN A 381 -14.19 -11.08 10.64
CA GLN A 381 -12.91 -11.71 10.97
C GLN A 381 -13.18 -12.90 11.86
N ASN A 382 -12.63 -14.04 11.50
CA ASN A 382 -12.54 -15.21 12.35
C ASN A 382 -11.08 -15.41 12.77
N GLY A 383 -10.90 -15.89 13.97
CA GLY A 383 -9.57 -16.12 14.51
C GLY A 383 -9.63 -16.61 15.95
N PHE A 384 -8.51 -17.03 16.44
CA PHE A 384 -8.38 -17.47 17.82
C PHE A 384 -8.05 -16.30 18.73
N SER A 385 -8.47 -16.40 19.98
CA SER A 385 -8.16 -15.44 21.03
C SER A 385 -6.65 -15.30 21.20
N GLN A 386 -6.16 -14.07 21.18
CA GLN A 386 -4.79 -13.80 21.59
C GLN A 386 -4.78 -13.65 23.11
N ALA A 387 -4.00 -14.46 23.78
CA ALA A 387 -3.80 -14.27 25.21
C ALA A 387 -3.09 -12.96 25.48
N THR A 388 -3.72 -12.10 26.24
CA THR A 388 -3.04 -10.99 26.92
C THR A 388 -2.21 -11.53 28.05
N SER A 389 -0.97 -11.05 28.13
CA SER A 389 -0.06 -11.24 29.27
C SER A 389 0.29 -12.69 29.64
N GLY A 390 1.26 -13.25 28.94
CA GLY A 390 2.07 -14.38 29.44
C GLY A 390 1.41 -15.75 29.49
N SER A 391 0.18 -15.87 29.01
CA SER A 391 -0.50 -17.17 28.87
C SER A 391 -0.17 -17.78 27.51
N MET A 392 0.24 -19.05 27.49
CA MET A 392 0.54 -19.83 26.30
C MET A 392 -0.73 -20.21 25.50
N SER A 393 -1.67 -19.29 25.30
CA SER A 393 -2.99 -19.64 24.80
C SER A 393 -3.23 -19.33 23.31
N SER A 394 -2.19 -18.95 22.54
CA SER A 394 -2.33 -18.97 21.09
C SER A 394 -2.04 -20.38 20.55
N ALA A 395 -2.86 -20.85 19.61
CA ALA A 395 -2.67 -22.17 18.99
C ALA A 395 -1.24 -22.38 18.47
N THR A 396 -0.63 -21.35 17.90
CA THR A 396 0.75 -21.41 17.39
C THR A 396 1.78 -21.56 18.52
N VAL A 397 1.67 -20.75 19.56
CA VAL A 397 2.62 -20.80 20.69
C VAL A 397 2.48 -22.12 21.43
N ALA A 398 1.25 -22.58 21.62
CA ALA A 398 1.02 -23.88 22.27
C ALA A 398 1.55 -25.05 21.41
N ALA A 399 1.38 -25.01 20.09
CA ALA A 399 1.91 -26.03 19.20
C ALA A 399 3.44 -26.11 19.24
N ILE A 400 4.10 -24.96 19.33
CA ILE A 400 5.58 -24.88 19.36
C ILE A 400 6.13 -25.22 20.76
N SER A 401 5.51 -24.70 21.82
CA SER A 401 6.10 -24.71 23.16
C SER A 401 5.57 -25.78 24.10
N SER A 402 4.33 -26.23 23.91
CA SER A 402 3.66 -27.14 24.84
C SER A 402 3.39 -28.53 24.28
N MET A 403 3.21 -28.62 22.96
CA MET A 403 2.99 -29.90 22.31
C MET A 403 4.31 -30.48 21.85
N ASN A 404 4.57 -31.71 22.27
CA ASN A 404 5.75 -32.39 21.80
C ASN A 404 5.38 -33.47 20.75
N PRO A 405 6.34 -33.88 19.94
CA PRO A 405 6.08 -34.77 18.82
C PRO A 405 5.64 -36.19 19.21
N MET A 406 5.62 -36.53 20.49
CA MET A 406 5.09 -37.81 20.98
C MET A 406 3.61 -37.72 21.37
N MET A 407 2.97 -36.57 21.24
CA MET A 407 1.57 -36.37 21.58
C MET A 407 0.70 -36.52 20.32
N PRO A 408 -0.24 -37.48 20.26
CA PRO A 408 -1.12 -37.66 19.10
C PRO A 408 -2.14 -36.54 18.99
N PHE A 409 -2.61 -36.25 17.77
CA PHE A 409 -3.65 -35.25 17.48
C PHE A 409 -5.02 -35.68 18.00
N TYR A 410 -5.32 -36.97 17.87
CA TYR A 410 -6.62 -37.56 18.17
C TYR A 410 -6.45 -38.81 19.05
N ASN A 411 -7.45 -39.06 19.89
CA ASN A 411 -7.61 -40.32 20.60
C ASN A 411 -8.07 -41.44 19.63
N GLU A 412 -8.07 -42.68 20.10
CA GLU A 412 -8.52 -43.85 19.33
C GLU A 412 -10.01 -43.75 18.91
N ASP A 413 -10.84 -43.04 19.66
CA ASP A 413 -12.25 -42.78 19.38
C ASP A 413 -12.48 -41.65 18.37
N GLY A 414 -11.42 -41.01 17.85
CA GLY A 414 -11.48 -39.88 16.92
C GLY A 414 -11.72 -38.53 17.56
N SER A 415 -11.87 -38.45 18.88
CA SER A 415 -11.92 -37.18 19.59
C SER A 415 -10.55 -36.54 19.66
N TYR A 416 -10.49 -35.19 19.84
CA TYR A 416 -9.23 -34.49 20.04
C TYR A 416 -8.52 -35.02 21.30
N ALA A 417 -7.24 -35.37 21.14
CA ALA A 417 -6.43 -35.77 22.30
C ALA A 417 -6.28 -34.58 23.26
N ASN A 418 -6.82 -34.72 24.47
CA ASN A 418 -6.81 -33.68 25.47
C ASN A 418 -5.60 -33.83 26.39
N ILE A 419 -4.54 -33.12 26.06
CA ILE A 419 -3.28 -33.18 26.78
C ILE A 419 -3.16 -31.92 27.58
N SER A 420 -3.19 -32.01 28.92
CA SER A 420 -3.15 -30.88 29.83
C SER A 420 -4.27 -29.83 29.64
N ASN A 421 -5.47 -30.29 29.28
CA ASN A 421 -6.66 -29.49 28.97
C ASN A 421 -6.53 -28.57 27.75
N TYR A 422 -5.63 -28.86 26.83
CA TYR A 422 -5.43 -28.07 25.64
C TYR A 422 -5.08 -28.93 24.42
N ASN A 423 -5.73 -28.66 23.28
CA ASN A 423 -5.34 -29.17 21.98
C ASN A 423 -5.41 -28.03 20.96
N PRO A 424 -4.32 -27.72 20.25
CA PRO A 424 -4.29 -26.64 19.28
C PRO A 424 -5.28 -26.77 18.11
N LEU A 425 -5.80 -27.99 17.87
CA LEU A 425 -6.76 -28.30 16.81
C LEU A 425 -8.22 -28.24 17.28
N ALA A 426 -8.47 -28.17 18.60
CA ALA A 426 -9.80 -28.23 19.21
C ALA A 426 -10.58 -26.91 19.15
#